data_a83e9e66d7e9d4f5869daa446f8c7104
#
_entry.id   a83e9e66d7e9d4f5869daa446f8c7104
#
_cell.length_a   1.000
_cell.length_b   1.000
_cell.length_c   1.000
_cell.angle_alpha   90.00
_cell.angle_beta   90.00
_cell.angle_gamma   90.00
#
_symmetry.space_group_name_H-M   'P 1'
#
loop_
_entity.id
_entity.type
_entity.pdbx_description
1 polymer ?
#
loop_
_entity_poly.entity_id
_entity_poly.type
_entity_poly.pdbx_seq_one_letter_code
_entity_poly.pdbx_strand_id
1 'polypeptide(L)'
;MNTLSSKVAIVTGGASGIGRATAELFAAEGASVVVADLADAGGTVRGIEAAGGRAVAVRADVSAEADCERIVATAVETFGGLHVLFNNAGIIRRRTALETSVEEWDRVMAVNVRSVYLMCRFAVPAMTEGGSIVNTGSGWGLKGGGNALSYCASKAAVVNMTRALAIDHAAAGIRVNSVNPGDTMTPMLRDEARQLQEEWAAFEKDAADRPMGRAGSPREIAAAVLFLASDASSYMTGSALVVDGGGLA
;
A
#
# COMPACT_ATOMS: atom_id res chain seq x y z
N MET A 1 6.45 18.31 11.49
CA MET A 1 5.17 18.95 11.08
C MET A 1 4.09 17.92 11.39
N ASN A 2 3.02 18.28 12.08
CA ASN A 2 1.95 17.33 12.45
C ASN A 2 0.85 17.30 11.39
N THR A 3 1.18 16.89 10.17
CA THR A 3 0.26 16.93 9.01
C THR A 3 -0.93 15.98 9.13
N LEU A 4 -0.83 14.96 10.00
CA LEU A 4 -1.90 14.01 10.31
C LEU A 4 -2.34 14.09 11.79
N SER A 5 -2.17 15.26 12.42
CA SER A 5 -2.58 15.45 13.82
C SER A 5 -4.04 15.08 14.03
N SER A 6 -4.31 14.27 15.06
CA SER A 6 -5.65 13.77 15.41
C SER A 6 -6.32 12.88 14.35
N LYS A 7 -5.62 12.48 13.30
CA LYS A 7 -6.14 11.54 12.32
C LYS A 7 -5.93 10.10 12.78
N VAL A 8 -6.84 9.23 12.35
CA VAL A 8 -6.72 7.78 12.53
C VAL A 8 -6.44 7.16 11.17
N ALA A 9 -5.40 6.36 11.09
CA ALA A 9 -4.96 5.73 9.86
C ALA A 9 -4.91 4.21 9.98
N ILE A 10 -5.29 3.51 8.91
CA ILE A 10 -5.05 2.08 8.73
C ILE A 10 -3.96 1.90 7.68
N VAL A 11 -2.97 1.07 7.97
CA VAL A 11 -1.92 0.66 7.03
C VAL A 11 -1.92 -0.86 6.93
N THR A 12 -2.24 -1.40 5.74
CA THR A 12 -2.17 -2.84 5.49
C THR A 12 -0.78 -3.23 4.93
N GLY A 13 -0.30 -4.45 5.25
CA GLY A 13 1.06 -4.85 4.93
C GLY A 13 2.11 -4.06 5.72
N GLY A 14 1.79 -3.71 6.98
CA GLY A 14 2.56 -2.77 7.78
C GLY A 14 3.70 -3.39 8.60
N ALA A 15 3.94 -4.70 8.52
CA ALA A 15 5.03 -5.35 9.24
C ALA A 15 6.40 -5.09 8.62
N SER A 16 6.48 -4.70 7.33
CA SER A 16 7.74 -4.52 6.62
C SER A 16 7.65 -3.51 5.46
N GLY A 17 8.79 -3.21 4.85
CA GLY A 17 8.90 -2.46 3.59
C GLY A 17 8.20 -1.10 3.61
N ILE A 18 7.45 -0.82 2.54
CA ILE A 18 6.74 0.45 2.34
C ILE A 18 5.67 0.65 3.43
N GLY A 19 4.91 -0.40 3.78
CA GLY A 19 3.86 -0.32 4.79
C GLY A 19 4.41 0.07 6.16
N ARG A 20 5.50 -0.58 6.61
CA ARG A 20 6.18 -0.22 7.86
C ARG A 20 6.66 1.23 7.84
N ALA A 21 7.38 1.63 6.80
CA ALA A 21 7.90 3.00 6.68
C ALA A 21 6.78 4.05 6.69
N THR A 22 5.62 3.72 6.06
CA THR A 22 4.44 4.59 6.06
C THR A 22 3.78 4.66 7.44
N ALA A 23 3.61 3.53 8.13
CA ALA A 23 3.04 3.50 9.47
C ALA A 23 3.87 4.32 10.47
N GLU A 24 5.21 4.15 10.43
CA GLU A 24 6.15 4.93 11.24
C GLU A 24 6.07 6.43 10.92
N LEU A 25 6.00 6.80 9.63
CA LEU A 25 5.88 8.19 9.20
C LEU A 25 4.54 8.81 9.58
N PHE A 26 3.43 8.11 9.40
CA PHE A 26 2.10 8.58 9.78
C PHE A 26 2.02 8.86 11.29
N ALA A 27 2.56 7.97 12.11
CA ALA A 27 2.63 8.16 13.55
C ALA A 27 3.51 9.36 13.94
N ALA A 28 4.66 9.55 13.29
CA ALA A 28 5.53 10.70 13.49
C ALA A 28 4.87 12.03 13.09
N GLU A 29 3.91 12.00 12.15
CA GLU A 29 3.09 13.14 11.74
C GLU A 29 1.78 13.29 12.56
N GLY A 30 1.67 12.55 13.67
CA GLY A 30 0.62 12.73 14.69
C GLY A 30 -0.62 11.84 14.51
N ALA A 31 -0.62 10.89 13.57
CA ALA A 31 -1.71 9.94 13.44
C ALA A 31 -1.68 8.84 14.52
N SER A 32 -2.87 8.33 14.88
CA SER A 32 -3.01 7.03 15.54
C SER A 32 -3.14 5.94 14.46
N VAL A 33 -2.30 4.89 14.52
CA VAL A 33 -2.15 3.96 13.39
C VAL A 33 -2.56 2.54 13.75
N VAL A 34 -3.48 1.96 12.96
CA VAL A 34 -3.72 0.52 12.95
C VAL A 34 -2.78 -0.10 11.91
N VAL A 35 -1.90 -0.97 12.38
CA VAL A 35 -0.91 -1.68 11.56
C VAL A 35 -1.39 -3.10 11.33
N ALA A 36 -1.96 -3.37 10.14
CA ALA A 36 -2.51 -4.69 9.80
C ALA A 36 -1.53 -5.47 8.91
N ASP A 37 -1.28 -6.74 9.24
CA ASP A 37 -0.43 -7.63 8.43
C ASP A 37 -0.78 -9.09 8.70
N LEU A 38 -0.47 -9.97 7.75
CA LEU A 38 -0.53 -11.42 7.94
C LEU A 38 0.57 -11.91 8.89
N ALA A 39 1.75 -11.26 8.82
CA ALA A 39 2.86 -11.46 9.75
C ALA A 39 2.66 -10.66 11.05
N ASP A 40 3.51 -10.90 12.04
CA ASP A 40 3.52 -10.10 13.26
C ASP A 40 4.02 -8.67 12.99
N ALA A 41 3.15 -7.69 13.19
CA ALA A 41 3.47 -6.27 13.10
C ALA A 41 3.91 -5.64 14.44
N GLY A 42 4.07 -6.42 15.49
CA GLY A 42 4.47 -5.94 16.82
C GLY A 42 5.80 -5.17 16.82
N GLY A 43 6.72 -5.52 15.92
CA GLY A 43 7.98 -4.77 15.75
C GLY A 43 7.77 -3.34 15.28
N THR A 44 6.85 -3.12 14.33
CA THR A 44 6.48 -1.80 13.84
C THR A 44 5.79 -0.98 14.94
N VAL A 45 4.85 -1.59 15.66
CA VAL A 45 4.13 -0.92 16.75
C VAL A 45 5.09 -0.48 17.86
N ARG A 46 5.95 -1.37 18.33
CA ARG A 46 6.99 -1.01 19.33
C ARG A 46 7.90 0.12 18.86
N GLY A 47 8.28 0.15 17.59
CA GLY A 47 9.06 1.24 17.02
C GLY A 47 8.32 2.59 17.06
N ILE A 48 7.04 2.59 16.73
CA ILE A 48 6.17 3.77 16.78
C ILE A 48 6.00 4.25 18.23
N GLU A 49 5.73 3.36 19.18
CA GLU A 49 5.55 3.68 20.60
C GLU A 49 6.85 4.22 21.22
N ALA A 50 7.99 3.62 20.91
CA ALA A 50 9.29 4.09 21.35
C ALA A 50 9.65 5.50 20.85
N ALA A 51 9.07 5.90 19.70
CA ALA A 51 9.17 7.26 19.16
C ALA A 51 8.09 8.22 19.70
N GLY A 52 7.25 7.78 20.64
CA GLY A 52 6.17 8.59 21.26
C GLY A 52 4.88 8.64 20.44
N GLY A 53 4.74 7.84 19.39
CA GLY A 53 3.52 7.71 18.59
C GLY A 53 2.51 6.73 19.18
N ARG A 54 1.37 6.58 18.52
CA ARG A 54 0.27 5.69 18.94
C ARG A 54 -0.03 4.69 17.83
N ALA A 55 0.06 3.39 18.13
CA ALA A 55 -0.28 2.35 17.16
C ALA A 55 -0.84 1.09 17.83
N VAL A 56 -1.58 0.29 17.06
CA VAL A 56 -2.02 -1.05 17.45
C VAL A 56 -1.81 -2.02 16.29
N ALA A 57 -1.38 -3.24 16.58
CA ALA A 57 -1.20 -4.29 15.59
C ALA A 57 -2.46 -5.14 15.44
N VAL A 58 -2.83 -5.47 14.20
CA VAL A 58 -3.89 -6.42 13.89
C VAL A 58 -3.32 -7.49 12.96
N ARG A 59 -3.20 -8.72 13.44
CA ARG A 59 -2.83 -9.84 12.57
C ARG A 59 -4.04 -10.25 11.73
N ALA A 60 -3.93 -10.14 10.40
CA ALA A 60 -5.06 -10.31 9.50
C ALA A 60 -4.63 -10.74 8.09
N ASP A 61 -5.43 -11.58 7.43
CA ASP A 61 -5.35 -11.82 5.99
C ASP A 61 -6.33 -10.90 5.28
N VAL A 62 -5.84 -9.86 4.60
CA VAL A 62 -6.66 -8.89 3.88
C VAL A 62 -7.47 -9.51 2.72
N SER A 63 -7.19 -10.74 2.32
CA SER A 63 -8.01 -11.47 1.36
C SER A 63 -9.27 -12.09 1.97
N ALA A 64 -9.40 -12.08 3.32
CA ALA A 64 -10.55 -12.57 4.08
C ALA A 64 -11.46 -11.41 4.51
N GLU A 65 -12.75 -11.49 4.20
CA GLU A 65 -13.72 -10.42 4.46
C GLU A 65 -13.83 -10.09 5.97
N ALA A 66 -13.94 -11.11 6.82
CA ALA A 66 -14.04 -10.92 8.27
C ALA A 66 -12.81 -10.23 8.87
N ASP A 67 -11.63 -10.47 8.32
CA ASP A 67 -10.40 -9.81 8.76
C ASP A 67 -10.38 -8.33 8.36
N CYS A 68 -10.87 -7.99 7.16
CA CYS A 68 -10.99 -6.60 6.73
C CYS A 68 -11.98 -5.81 7.60
N GLU A 69 -13.13 -6.42 7.94
CA GLU A 69 -14.09 -5.85 8.86
C GLU A 69 -13.45 -5.58 10.23
N ARG A 70 -12.75 -6.58 10.79
CA ARG A 70 -12.07 -6.48 12.08
C ARG A 70 -10.98 -5.40 12.11
N ILE A 71 -10.22 -5.22 11.02
CA ILE A 71 -9.22 -4.16 10.91
C ILE A 71 -9.90 -2.78 11.07
N VAL A 72 -11.00 -2.55 10.36
CA VAL A 72 -11.72 -1.27 10.41
C VAL A 72 -12.39 -1.08 11.76
N ALA A 73 -13.03 -2.10 12.30
CA ALA A 73 -13.63 -2.05 13.64
C ALA A 73 -12.59 -1.67 14.70
N THR A 74 -11.38 -2.25 14.63
CA THR A 74 -10.27 -1.90 15.53
C THR A 74 -9.92 -0.42 15.47
N ALA A 75 -9.92 0.21 14.31
CA ALA A 75 -9.64 1.64 14.20
C ALA A 75 -10.71 2.49 14.88
N VAL A 76 -11.98 2.17 14.65
CA VAL A 76 -13.12 2.88 15.25
C VAL A 76 -13.16 2.67 16.76
N GLU A 77 -13.05 1.44 17.23
CA GLU A 77 -13.14 1.09 18.65
C GLU A 77 -11.95 1.63 19.47
N THR A 78 -10.74 1.58 18.91
CA THR A 78 -9.52 1.96 19.66
C THR A 78 -9.25 3.46 19.60
N PHE A 79 -9.55 4.10 18.45
CA PHE A 79 -9.13 5.47 18.18
C PHE A 79 -10.30 6.42 17.85
N GLY A 80 -11.53 5.93 17.78
CA GLY A 80 -12.74 6.74 17.65
C GLY A 80 -13.17 7.09 16.23
N GLY A 81 -12.52 6.58 15.18
CA GLY A 81 -12.89 6.85 13.79
C GLY A 81 -11.87 6.37 12.77
N LEU A 82 -12.05 6.78 11.51
CA LEU A 82 -11.12 6.48 10.42
C LEU A 82 -11.03 7.66 9.45
N HIS A 83 -9.81 8.10 9.13
CA HIS A 83 -9.56 9.24 8.26
C HIS A 83 -8.64 8.91 7.08
N VAL A 84 -7.75 7.92 7.26
CA VAL A 84 -6.79 7.52 6.22
C VAL A 84 -6.77 6.00 6.11
N LEU A 85 -6.90 5.49 4.88
CA LEU A 85 -6.68 4.08 4.58
C LEU A 85 -5.52 3.96 3.57
N PHE A 86 -4.46 3.25 3.94
CA PHE A 86 -3.40 2.87 3.01
C PHE A 86 -3.48 1.38 2.70
N ASN A 87 -4.03 1.05 1.53
CA ASN A 87 -4.07 -0.30 0.98
C ASN A 87 -2.71 -0.62 0.35
N ASN A 88 -1.82 -1.22 1.15
CA ASN A 88 -0.45 -1.52 0.72
C ASN A 88 -0.15 -3.02 0.66
N ALA A 89 -0.86 -3.84 1.42
CA ALA A 89 -0.66 -5.30 1.37
C ALA A 89 -0.71 -5.83 -0.08
N GLY A 90 0.25 -6.65 -0.43
CA GLY A 90 0.35 -7.19 -1.77
C GLY A 90 1.42 -8.27 -1.88
N ILE A 91 1.30 -9.07 -2.91
CA ILE A 91 2.27 -10.12 -3.28
C ILE A 91 2.61 -10.03 -4.76
N ILE A 92 3.80 -10.51 -5.12
CA ILE A 92 4.22 -10.69 -6.50
C ILE A 92 4.54 -12.16 -6.76
N ARG A 93 4.24 -12.62 -7.98
CA ARG A 93 4.70 -13.90 -8.53
C ARG A 93 5.39 -13.65 -9.86
N ARG A 94 6.62 -14.11 -9.96
CA ARG A 94 7.46 -13.97 -11.16
C ARG A 94 7.25 -15.21 -12.05
N ARG A 95 6.20 -15.13 -12.89
CA ARG A 95 5.78 -16.22 -13.80
C ARG A 95 5.20 -15.64 -15.08
N THR A 96 5.39 -16.39 -16.19
CA THR A 96 4.71 -16.17 -17.47
C THR A 96 3.27 -16.72 -17.41
N ALA A 97 2.49 -16.52 -18.49
CA ALA A 97 1.14 -17.09 -18.61
C ALA A 97 1.14 -18.64 -18.61
N LEU A 98 2.19 -19.24 -19.13
CA LEU A 98 2.29 -20.72 -19.21
C LEU A 98 2.68 -21.36 -17.87
N GLU A 99 3.33 -20.60 -17.01
CA GLU A 99 3.84 -21.06 -15.71
C GLU A 99 2.92 -20.71 -14.53
N THR A 100 2.04 -19.72 -14.72
CA THR A 100 1.09 -19.30 -13.66
C THR A 100 -0.03 -20.31 -13.54
N SER A 101 -0.15 -20.99 -12.40
CA SER A 101 -1.31 -21.84 -12.15
C SER A 101 -2.54 -20.97 -11.84
N VAL A 102 -3.75 -21.58 -11.98
CA VAL A 102 -5.01 -20.89 -11.65
C VAL A 102 -5.02 -20.48 -10.18
N GLU A 103 -4.52 -21.32 -9.29
CA GLU A 103 -4.46 -21.08 -7.84
C GLU A 103 -3.51 -19.92 -7.50
N GLU A 104 -2.35 -19.83 -8.18
CA GLU A 104 -1.44 -18.69 -8.02
C GLU A 104 -2.06 -17.38 -8.54
N TRP A 105 -2.71 -17.44 -9.70
CA TRP A 105 -3.47 -16.31 -10.25
C TRP A 105 -4.53 -15.84 -9.26
N ASP A 106 -5.39 -16.74 -8.79
CA ASP A 106 -6.47 -16.43 -7.85
C ASP A 106 -5.94 -15.86 -6.54
N ARG A 107 -4.81 -16.39 -6.03
CA ARG A 107 -4.17 -15.87 -4.82
C ARG A 107 -3.65 -14.45 -5.01
N VAL A 108 -3.01 -14.14 -6.13
CA VAL A 108 -2.54 -12.78 -6.44
C VAL A 108 -3.72 -11.83 -6.56
N MET A 109 -4.78 -12.20 -7.26
CA MET A 109 -5.99 -11.38 -7.40
C MET A 109 -6.72 -11.20 -6.06
N ALA A 110 -6.77 -12.23 -5.23
CA ALA A 110 -7.37 -12.14 -3.90
C ALA A 110 -6.63 -11.16 -2.99
N VAL A 111 -5.28 -11.25 -2.95
CA VAL A 111 -4.47 -10.40 -2.08
C VAL A 111 -4.32 -8.98 -2.62
N ASN A 112 -4.11 -8.80 -3.94
CA ASN A 112 -3.80 -7.49 -4.49
C ASN A 112 -5.03 -6.67 -4.90
N VAL A 113 -6.14 -7.33 -5.27
CA VAL A 113 -7.32 -6.65 -5.84
C VAL A 113 -8.53 -6.75 -4.93
N ARG A 114 -8.94 -8.00 -4.58
CA ARG A 114 -10.11 -8.20 -3.72
C ARG A 114 -9.93 -7.54 -2.35
N SER A 115 -8.71 -7.57 -1.79
CA SER A 115 -8.41 -6.89 -0.53
C SER A 115 -8.71 -5.40 -0.58
N VAL A 116 -8.34 -4.71 -1.66
CA VAL A 116 -8.61 -3.27 -1.84
C VAL A 116 -10.12 -3.01 -1.84
N TYR A 117 -10.88 -3.85 -2.56
CA TYR A 117 -12.34 -3.78 -2.54
C TYR A 117 -12.90 -3.99 -1.13
N LEU A 118 -12.47 -5.05 -0.44
CA LEU A 118 -12.98 -5.38 0.90
C LEU A 118 -12.63 -4.29 1.91
N MET A 119 -11.39 -3.82 1.93
CA MET A 119 -10.99 -2.73 2.82
C MET A 119 -11.78 -1.45 2.54
N CYS A 120 -11.99 -1.06 1.29
CA CYS A 120 -12.80 0.11 0.96
C CYS A 120 -14.27 -0.08 1.35
N ARG A 121 -14.84 -1.27 1.16
CA ARG A 121 -16.22 -1.60 1.54
C ARG A 121 -16.50 -1.32 3.01
N PHE A 122 -15.57 -1.66 3.90
CA PHE A 122 -15.73 -1.42 5.33
C PHE A 122 -15.22 -0.03 5.77
N ALA A 123 -14.17 0.48 5.13
CA ALA A 123 -13.59 1.77 5.52
C ALA A 123 -14.45 2.97 5.14
N VAL A 124 -15.06 2.96 3.93
CA VAL A 124 -15.85 4.11 3.46
C VAL A 124 -16.99 4.49 4.41
N PRO A 125 -17.82 3.55 4.93
CA PRO A 125 -18.84 3.90 5.90
C PRO A 125 -18.29 4.42 7.24
N ALA A 126 -17.04 4.07 7.60
CA ALA A 126 -16.38 4.52 8.83
C ALA A 126 -15.70 5.90 8.68
N MET A 127 -15.54 6.40 7.45
CA MET A 127 -14.98 7.72 7.15
C MET A 127 -16.05 8.81 7.14
N THR A 128 -16.72 9.03 8.27
CA THR A 128 -17.91 9.88 8.38
C THR A 128 -17.63 11.38 8.18
N GLU A 129 -16.38 11.81 8.32
CA GLU A 129 -15.93 13.19 8.13
C GLU A 129 -15.13 13.39 6.83
N GLY A 130 -15.30 12.48 5.88
CA GLY A 130 -14.44 12.41 4.71
C GLY A 130 -13.08 11.77 5.03
N GLY A 131 -12.13 11.87 4.09
CA GLY A 131 -10.81 11.29 4.32
C GLY A 131 -9.99 11.02 3.07
N SER A 132 -8.95 10.21 3.20
CA SER A 132 -8.08 9.83 2.09
C SER A 132 -7.83 8.33 2.05
N ILE A 133 -8.06 7.74 0.89
CA ILE A 133 -7.68 6.36 0.58
C ILE A 133 -6.51 6.40 -0.40
N VAL A 134 -5.42 5.73 -0.05
CA VAL A 134 -4.26 5.57 -0.92
C VAL A 134 -4.09 4.09 -1.25
N ASN A 135 -4.08 3.75 -2.52
CA ASN A 135 -3.90 2.38 -2.98
C ASN A 135 -2.49 2.18 -3.57
N THR A 136 -1.83 1.08 -3.24
CA THR A 136 -0.53 0.75 -3.84
C THR A 136 -0.73 0.09 -5.20
N GLY A 137 -0.58 0.89 -6.25
CA GLY A 137 -0.41 0.41 -7.61
C GLY A 137 1.00 -0.12 -7.86
N SER A 138 1.54 0.16 -9.02
CA SER A 138 2.93 -0.13 -9.42
C SER A 138 3.22 0.55 -10.76
N GLY A 139 4.47 0.82 -11.08
CA GLY A 139 4.89 1.10 -12.45
C GLY A 139 4.41 0.02 -13.43
N TRP A 140 4.40 -1.25 -13.01
CA TRP A 140 3.87 -2.37 -13.80
C TRP A 140 2.35 -2.49 -13.83
N GLY A 141 1.62 -1.63 -13.14
CA GLY A 141 0.19 -1.41 -13.34
C GLY A 141 -0.10 -0.38 -14.43
N LEU A 142 0.91 0.38 -14.85
CA LEU A 142 0.84 1.42 -15.88
C LEU A 142 1.50 0.98 -17.19
N LYS A 143 2.47 0.06 -17.10
CA LYS A 143 3.09 -0.64 -18.24
C LYS A 143 3.21 -2.13 -17.92
N GLY A 144 3.53 -2.97 -18.92
CA GLY A 144 3.84 -4.38 -18.69
C GLY A 144 5.21 -4.59 -18.04
N GLY A 145 5.37 -5.73 -17.36
CA GLY A 145 6.64 -6.24 -16.83
C GLY A 145 6.80 -7.72 -17.20
N GLY A 146 8.01 -8.13 -17.56
CA GLY A 146 8.31 -9.52 -17.92
C GLY A 146 8.15 -10.46 -16.73
N ASN A 147 7.71 -11.70 -16.99
CA ASN A 147 7.54 -12.75 -15.97
C ASN A 147 6.72 -12.32 -14.74
N ALA A 148 5.67 -11.51 -14.93
CA ALA A 148 4.86 -10.99 -13.82
C ALA A 148 3.40 -10.78 -14.22
N LEU A 149 2.83 -11.68 -15.04
CA LEU A 149 1.51 -11.53 -15.63
C LEU A 149 0.43 -11.20 -14.59
N SER A 150 0.27 -12.04 -13.56
CA SER A 150 -0.77 -11.87 -12.53
C SER A 150 -0.57 -10.58 -11.74
N TYR A 151 0.67 -10.22 -11.44
CA TYR A 151 1.00 -8.99 -10.74
C TYR A 151 0.66 -7.75 -11.58
N CYS A 152 1.10 -7.68 -12.84
CA CYS A 152 0.79 -6.57 -13.75
C CYS A 152 -0.73 -6.38 -13.88
N ALA A 153 -1.46 -7.47 -14.12
CA ALA A 153 -2.93 -7.45 -14.21
C ALA A 153 -3.56 -6.92 -12.90
N SER A 154 -3.10 -7.41 -11.75
CA SER A 154 -3.63 -6.99 -10.45
C SER A 154 -3.38 -5.50 -10.18
N LYS A 155 -2.19 -4.99 -10.49
CA LYS A 155 -1.82 -3.59 -10.25
C LYS A 155 -2.50 -2.63 -11.23
N ALA A 156 -2.74 -3.04 -12.48
CA ALA A 156 -3.58 -2.30 -13.42
C ALA A 156 -5.03 -2.22 -12.94
N ALA A 157 -5.57 -3.32 -12.41
CA ALA A 157 -6.90 -3.33 -11.79
C ALA A 157 -6.99 -2.34 -10.62
N VAL A 158 -6.00 -2.31 -9.71
CA VAL A 158 -5.96 -1.38 -8.57
C VAL A 158 -5.94 0.08 -9.04
N VAL A 159 -5.14 0.41 -10.06
CA VAL A 159 -5.09 1.78 -10.62
C VAL A 159 -6.45 2.19 -11.18
N ASN A 160 -7.17 1.30 -11.87
CA ASN A 160 -8.47 1.65 -12.42
C ASN A 160 -9.59 1.64 -11.35
N MET A 161 -9.55 0.72 -10.38
CA MET A 161 -10.44 0.76 -9.21
C MET A 161 -10.30 2.06 -8.42
N THR A 162 -9.09 2.60 -8.31
CA THR A 162 -8.83 3.90 -7.67
C THR A 162 -9.64 5.02 -8.33
N ARG A 163 -9.74 5.03 -9.67
CA ARG A 163 -10.52 6.04 -10.41
C ARG A 163 -12.03 5.88 -10.16
N ALA A 164 -12.53 4.66 -10.18
CA ALA A 164 -13.94 4.38 -9.91
C ALA A 164 -14.32 4.81 -8.48
N LEU A 165 -13.55 4.36 -7.48
CA LEU A 165 -13.76 4.75 -6.07
C LEU A 165 -13.68 6.27 -5.86
N ALA A 166 -12.79 6.96 -6.59
CA ALA A 166 -12.66 8.41 -6.51
C ALA A 166 -13.93 9.12 -7.00
N ILE A 167 -14.54 8.64 -8.08
CA ILE A 167 -15.81 9.18 -8.61
C ILE A 167 -16.94 8.91 -7.64
N ASP A 168 -17.05 7.68 -7.15
CA ASP A 168 -18.17 7.24 -6.31
C ASP A 168 -18.20 7.95 -4.95
N HIS A 169 -17.05 8.33 -4.39
CA HIS A 169 -16.96 8.81 -3.01
C HIS A 169 -16.52 10.28 -2.85
N ALA A 170 -16.28 11.00 -3.96
CA ALA A 170 -15.90 12.42 -3.92
C ALA A 170 -16.94 13.28 -3.21
N ALA A 171 -18.24 13.03 -3.44
CA ALA A 171 -19.33 13.78 -2.78
C ALA A 171 -19.39 13.56 -1.25
N ALA A 172 -18.82 12.46 -0.74
CA ALA A 172 -18.66 12.19 0.68
C ALA A 172 -17.36 12.81 1.26
N GLY A 173 -16.63 13.61 0.49
CA GLY A 173 -15.37 14.21 0.92
C GLY A 173 -14.22 13.20 1.02
N ILE A 174 -14.34 12.01 0.41
CA ILE A 174 -13.29 10.99 0.41
C ILE A 174 -12.52 11.08 -0.90
N ARG A 175 -11.21 11.34 -0.79
CA ARG A 175 -10.28 11.31 -1.91
C ARG A 175 -9.68 9.90 -2.05
N VAL A 176 -9.55 9.41 -3.27
CA VAL A 176 -8.96 8.10 -3.53
C VAL A 176 -7.89 8.25 -4.60
N ASN A 177 -6.64 7.93 -4.27
CA ASN A 177 -5.50 8.02 -5.20
C ASN A 177 -4.66 6.76 -5.15
N SER A 178 -3.84 6.52 -6.16
CA SER A 178 -2.83 5.45 -6.10
C SER A 178 -1.41 6.02 -6.09
N VAL A 179 -0.54 5.44 -5.27
CA VAL A 179 0.90 5.54 -5.40
C VAL A 179 1.40 4.38 -6.25
N ASN A 180 2.28 4.65 -7.21
CA ASN A 180 2.77 3.66 -8.18
C ASN A 180 4.30 3.60 -8.10
N PRO A 181 4.86 2.81 -7.17
CA PRO A 181 6.30 2.68 -7.02
C PRO A 181 6.95 1.98 -8.21
N GLY A 182 8.20 2.37 -8.49
CA GLY A 182 9.16 1.52 -9.19
C GLY A 182 9.83 0.55 -8.22
N ASP A 183 10.97 -0.02 -8.65
CA ASP A 183 11.75 -0.91 -7.80
C ASP A 183 12.15 -0.20 -6.50
N THR A 184 11.80 -0.81 -5.38
CA THR A 184 11.97 -0.25 -4.05
C THR A 184 12.63 -1.27 -3.14
N MET A 185 13.67 -0.87 -2.40
CA MET A 185 14.48 -1.73 -1.53
C MET A 185 13.66 -2.29 -0.36
N THR A 186 12.97 -3.39 -0.61
CA THR A 186 12.05 -4.06 0.31
C THR A 186 12.34 -5.56 0.38
N PRO A 187 11.77 -6.29 1.36
CA PRO A 187 11.79 -7.76 1.35
C PRO A 187 11.16 -8.36 0.09
N MET A 188 10.15 -7.72 -0.50
CA MET A 188 9.50 -8.16 -1.74
C MET A 188 10.50 -8.15 -2.91
N LEU A 189 11.29 -7.10 -3.07
CA LEU A 189 12.30 -7.00 -4.13
C LEU A 189 13.36 -8.11 -4.00
N ARG A 190 13.77 -8.44 -2.77
CA ARG A 190 14.68 -9.57 -2.50
C ARG A 190 14.03 -10.92 -2.82
N ASP A 191 12.74 -11.04 -2.59
CA ASP A 191 12.00 -12.25 -2.92
C ASP A 191 11.86 -12.45 -4.44
N GLU A 192 11.75 -11.38 -5.20
CA GLU A 192 11.73 -11.43 -6.67
C GLU A 192 13.02 -12.01 -7.25
N ALA A 193 14.18 -11.56 -6.76
CA ALA A 193 15.48 -12.13 -7.17
C ALA A 193 15.51 -13.65 -6.90
N ARG A 194 15.02 -14.10 -5.72
CA ARG A 194 14.93 -15.54 -5.38
C ARG A 194 14.00 -16.31 -6.32
N GLN A 195 12.83 -15.73 -6.65
CA GLN A 195 11.87 -16.36 -7.56
C GLN A 195 12.44 -16.54 -8.98
N LEU A 196 13.29 -15.60 -9.42
CA LEU A 196 13.98 -15.63 -10.70
C LEU A 196 15.29 -16.45 -10.67
N GLN A 197 15.72 -16.90 -9.49
CA GLN A 197 17.00 -17.58 -9.28
C GLN A 197 18.21 -16.72 -9.70
N GLU A 198 18.08 -15.39 -9.51
CA GLU A 198 19.12 -14.43 -9.82
C GLU A 198 19.96 -14.08 -8.57
N GLU A 199 21.26 -13.91 -8.78
CA GLU A 199 22.17 -13.38 -7.75
C GLU A 199 21.75 -11.96 -7.35
N TRP A 200 21.66 -11.70 -6.03
CA TRP A 200 21.16 -10.42 -5.52
C TRP A 200 21.90 -9.20 -6.09
N ALA A 201 23.24 -9.27 -6.20
CA ALA A 201 24.03 -8.14 -6.69
C ALA A 201 23.71 -7.79 -8.16
N ALA A 202 23.43 -8.79 -8.99
CA ALA A 202 23.03 -8.61 -10.39
C ALA A 202 21.61 -8.02 -10.47
N PHE A 203 20.68 -8.58 -9.71
CA PHE A 203 19.29 -8.12 -9.64
C PHE A 203 19.17 -6.69 -9.09
N GLU A 204 19.93 -6.35 -8.03
CA GLU A 204 19.98 -5.01 -7.46
C GLU A 204 20.52 -3.97 -8.46
N LYS A 205 21.50 -4.34 -9.25
CA LYS A 205 22.03 -3.50 -10.33
C LYS A 205 20.99 -3.25 -11.42
N ASP A 206 20.24 -4.28 -11.82
CA ASP A 206 19.13 -4.14 -12.77
C ASP A 206 18.00 -3.28 -12.22
N ALA A 207 17.64 -3.48 -10.96
CA ALA A 207 16.67 -2.64 -10.24
C ALA A 207 17.11 -1.17 -10.12
N ALA A 208 18.41 -0.90 -10.18
CA ALA A 208 18.99 0.44 -10.19
C ALA A 208 19.10 1.05 -11.59
N ASP A 209 18.84 0.31 -12.67
CA ASP A 209 18.87 0.81 -14.05
C ASP A 209 17.64 1.69 -14.33
N ARG A 210 17.69 2.88 -13.76
CA ARG A 210 16.68 3.95 -13.86
C ARG A 210 17.42 5.27 -14.08
N PRO A 211 16.75 6.32 -14.61
CA PRO A 211 17.38 7.64 -14.78
C PRO A 211 18.05 8.19 -13.52
N MET A 212 17.49 7.91 -12.33
CA MET A 212 18.10 8.29 -11.05
C MET A 212 19.24 7.36 -10.59
N GLY A 213 19.57 6.28 -11.31
CA GLY A 213 20.69 5.40 -11.06
C GLY A 213 20.59 4.54 -9.79
N ARG A 214 19.40 4.37 -9.22
CA ARG A 214 19.18 3.56 -8.02
C ARG A 214 17.71 3.12 -7.87
N ALA A 215 17.49 2.06 -7.13
CA ALA A 215 16.16 1.73 -6.61
C ALA A 215 15.73 2.75 -5.56
N GLY A 216 14.42 2.91 -5.39
CA GLY A 216 13.83 3.74 -4.33
C GLY A 216 13.98 3.13 -2.94
N SER A 217 13.91 3.95 -1.91
CA SER A 217 13.77 3.50 -0.52
C SER A 217 12.31 3.46 -0.10
N PRO A 218 11.92 2.60 0.88
CA PRO A 218 10.58 2.61 1.45
C PRO A 218 10.13 3.98 1.98
N ARG A 219 11.05 4.78 2.49
CA ARG A 219 10.76 6.12 3.02
C ARG A 219 10.38 7.12 1.92
N GLU A 220 10.95 7.00 0.73
CA GLU A 220 10.60 7.88 -0.40
C GLU A 220 9.17 7.60 -0.87
N ILE A 221 8.77 6.33 -0.89
CA ILE A 221 7.38 5.96 -1.19
C ILE A 221 6.44 6.42 -0.07
N ALA A 222 6.82 6.22 1.20
CA ALA A 222 6.05 6.67 2.35
C ALA A 222 5.81 8.19 2.34
N ALA A 223 6.79 9.00 1.91
CA ALA A 223 6.63 10.44 1.77
C ALA A 223 5.57 10.82 0.73
N ALA A 224 5.51 10.12 -0.40
CA ALA A 224 4.48 10.30 -1.41
C ALA A 224 3.09 9.87 -0.90
N VAL A 225 3.02 8.78 -0.13
CA VAL A 225 1.79 8.33 0.53
C VAL A 225 1.32 9.35 1.55
N LEU A 226 2.21 9.92 2.36
CA LEU A 226 1.88 11.00 3.30
C LEU A 226 1.32 12.23 2.57
N PHE A 227 1.92 12.65 1.46
CA PHE A 227 1.39 13.73 0.63
C PHE A 227 -0.05 13.43 0.18
N LEU A 228 -0.32 12.23 -0.35
CA LEU A 228 -1.66 11.83 -0.79
C LEU A 228 -2.65 11.69 0.38
N ALA A 229 -2.20 11.33 1.57
CA ALA A 229 -3.01 11.19 2.76
C ALA A 229 -3.38 12.55 3.39
N SER A 230 -2.58 13.58 3.20
CA SER A 230 -2.70 14.89 3.84
C SER A 230 -3.51 15.89 3.01
N ASP A 231 -3.83 17.03 3.62
CA ASP A 231 -4.52 18.16 2.96
C ASP A 231 -3.68 18.84 1.88
N ALA A 232 -2.36 18.56 1.82
CA ALA A 232 -1.50 19.05 0.74
C ALA A 232 -1.95 18.53 -0.64
N SER A 233 -2.71 17.44 -0.69
CA SER A 233 -3.32 16.88 -1.90
C SER A 233 -4.86 17.05 -1.94
N SER A 234 -5.40 18.06 -1.28
CA SER A 234 -6.86 18.29 -1.12
C SER A 234 -7.65 18.36 -2.44
N TYR A 235 -7.02 18.73 -3.55
CA TYR A 235 -7.64 18.78 -4.88
C TYR A 235 -7.24 17.61 -5.78
N MET A 236 -6.70 16.52 -5.20
CA MET A 236 -6.30 15.32 -5.93
C MET A 236 -7.19 14.14 -5.57
N THR A 237 -7.92 13.61 -6.55
CA THR A 237 -8.64 12.34 -6.48
C THR A 237 -8.60 11.63 -7.83
N GLY A 238 -8.59 10.30 -7.85
CA GLY A 238 -8.48 9.47 -9.06
C GLY A 238 -7.11 9.47 -9.72
N SER A 239 -6.10 10.08 -9.09
CA SER A 239 -4.75 10.23 -9.65
C SER A 239 -3.89 8.99 -9.43
N ALA A 240 -2.97 8.75 -10.38
CA ALA A 240 -1.92 7.74 -10.29
C ALA A 240 -0.57 8.45 -10.12
N LEU A 241 -0.11 8.60 -8.87
CA LEU A 241 1.18 9.24 -8.57
C LEU A 241 2.31 8.23 -8.76
N VAL A 242 3.17 8.48 -9.72
CA VAL A 242 4.35 7.65 -10.02
C VAL A 242 5.53 8.09 -9.16
N VAL A 243 6.22 7.11 -8.54
CA VAL A 243 7.43 7.31 -7.70
C VAL A 243 8.42 6.20 -8.04
N ASP A 244 9.18 6.36 -9.11
CA ASP A 244 9.92 5.27 -9.75
C ASP A 244 11.34 5.63 -10.25
N GLY A 245 11.84 6.81 -9.88
CA GLY A 245 13.16 7.26 -10.33
C GLY A 245 13.27 7.50 -11.83
N GLY A 246 12.13 7.71 -12.52
CA GLY A 246 12.06 7.92 -13.96
C GLY A 246 11.91 6.65 -14.78
N GLY A 247 11.63 5.50 -14.16
CA GLY A 247 11.51 4.21 -14.84
C GLY A 247 10.36 4.09 -15.86
N LEU A 248 9.43 5.07 -15.85
CA LEU A 248 8.33 5.18 -16.81
C LEU A 248 8.46 6.39 -17.76
N ALA A 249 9.53 7.18 -17.62
CA ALA A 249 9.74 8.36 -18.44
C ALA A 249 10.14 8.01 -19.89
#